data_0faaf70c25871022b0765013afddfca9
#
_entry.id   0faaf70c25871022b0765013afddfca9
#
_cell.length_a   1.000
_cell.length_b   1.000
_cell.length_c   1.000
_cell.angle_alpha   90.00
_cell.angle_beta   90.00
_cell.angle_gamma   90.00
#
_symmetry.space_group_name_H-M   'P 1'
#
loop_
_entity.id
_entity.type
_entity.pdbx_description
1 polymer ?
#
loop_
_entity_poly.entity_id
_entity_poly.type
_entity_poly.pdbx_seq_one_letter_code
_entity_poly.pdbx_strand_id
1 'polypeptide(L)'
;MSKLKGLLLTEGLHGMISQVEGLAKALDLEYFHEKIELNNFWKLIPPSLTPVKKYVFKNNIEKEFDIIISCGRKSVIPSIYLKKNSNKKIINIHIQNPKVSLNNFNYIIAPEHDGISGKNVISSKGALHLSLIHI
;
A
#
# COMPACT_ATOMS: atom_id res chain seq x y z
N MET A 1 -5.46 24.99 4.05
CA MET A 1 -5.05 23.99 3.06
C MET A 1 -5.70 22.65 3.37
N SER A 2 -6.27 22.02 2.37
CA SER A 2 -6.82 20.69 2.55
C SER A 2 -5.68 19.67 2.67
N LYS A 3 -5.87 18.69 3.55
CA LYS A 3 -4.92 17.61 3.69
C LYS A 3 -5.00 16.66 2.49
N LEU A 4 -3.91 16.00 2.18
CA LEU A 4 -3.92 14.91 1.23
C LEU A 4 -4.74 13.75 1.81
N LYS A 5 -5.41 13.03 0.93
CA LYS A 5 -6.28 11.92 1.33
C LYS A 5 -5.57 10.60 1.14
N GLY A 6 -5.59 9.79 2.20
CA GLY A 6 -4.94 8.49 2.23
C GLY A 6 -5.96 7.36 2.18
N LEU A 7 -5.69 6.39 1.31
CA LEU A 7 -6.42 5.12 1.27
C LEU A 7 -5.54 4.07 1.91
N LEU A 8 -6.01 3.46 2.99
CA LEU A 8 -5.27 2.44 3.71
C LEU A 8 -5.83 1.06 3.37
N LEU A 9 -4.98 0.17 2.89
CA LEU A 9 -5.38 -1.18 2.49
C LEU A 9 -4.69 -2.21 3.37
N THR A 10 -5.47 -3.05 4.04
CA THR A 10 -4.94 -4.17 4.82
C THR A 10 -5.85 -5.39 4.67
N GLU A 11 -5.41 -6.50 5.29
CA GLU A 11 -6.22 -7.71 5.39
C GLU A 11 -7.14 -7.70 6.61
N GLY A 12 -7.15 -6.60 7.37
CA GLY A 12 -7.99 -6.46 8.54
C GLY A 12 -7.36 -6.89 9.86
N LEU A 13 -6.08 -7.29 9.85
CA LEU A 13 -5.36 -7.67 11.07
C LEU A 13 -4.92 -6.42 11.84
N HIS A 14 -5.05 -6.47 13.18
CA HIS A 14 -4.75 -5.31 14.02
C HIS A 14 -3.33 -4.77 13.83
N GLY A 15 -2.34 -5.65 13.72
CA GLY A 15 -0.96 -5.22 13.53
C GLY A 15 -0.75 -4.46 12.22
N MET A 16 -1.42 -4.89 11.17
CA MET A 16 -1.37 -4.22 9.87
C MET A 16 -2.07 -2.87 9.91
N ILE A 17 -3.25 -2.82 10.54
CA ILE A 17 -4.02 -1.58 10.66
C ILE A 17 -3.22 -0.55 11.45
N SER A 18 -2.59 -0.95 12.56
CA SER A 18 -1.76 -0.06 13.35
C SER A 18 -0.61 0.53 12.55
N GLN A 19 0.03 -0.27 11.70
CA GLN A 19 1.15 0.19 10.90
C GLN A 19 0.71 1.21 9.85
N VAL A 20 -0.36 0.92 9.10
CA VAL A 20 -0.81 1.85 8.05
C VAL A 20 -1.38 3.13 8.66
N GLU A 21 -2.12 3.03 9.76
CA GLU A 21 -2.64 4.22 10.45
C GLU A 21 -1.53 5.06 11.06
N GLY A 22 -0.53 4.40 11.65
CA GLY A 22 0.62 5.10 12.22
C GLY A 22 1.35 5.93 11.17
N LEU A 23 1.56 5.36 9.99
CA LEU A 23 2.21 6.09 8.91
C LEU A 23 1.31 7.21 8.38
N ALA A 24 0.02 6.96 8.23
CA ALA A 24 -0.92 7.99 7.76
C ALA A 24 -0.94 9.19 8.71
N LYS A 25 -0.92 8.94 10.02
CA LYS A 25 -0.86 10.01 11.02
C LYS A 25 0.47 10.77 10.95
N ALA A 26 1.58 10.06 10.78
CA ALA A 26 2.88 10.69 10.67
C ALA A 26 2.98 11.58 9.43
N LEU A 27 2.30 11.23 8.36
CA LEU A 27 2.24 12.02 7.13
C LEU A 27 1.13 13.07 7.14
N ASP A 28 0.39 13.17 8.22
CA ASP A 28 -0.73 14.12 8.40
C ASP A 28 -1.79 13.99 7.30
N LEU A 29 -2.16 12.75 6.99
CA LEU A 29 -3.18 12.46 5.98
C LEU A 29 -4.58 12.43 6.61
N GLU A 30 -5.56 12.86 5.81
CA GLU A 30 -6.96 12.53 6.07
C GLU A 30 -7.19 11.18 5.43
N TYR A 31 -7.47 10.14 6.21
CA TYR A 31 -7.46 8.78 5.68
C TYR A 31 -8.72 8.00 5.98
N PHE A 32 -8.93 6.96 5.17
CA PHE A 32 -9.95 5.94 5.42
C PHE A 32 -9.34 4.56 5.13
N HIS A 33 -9.84 3.56 5.82
CA HIS A 33 -9.33 2.20 5.74
C HIS A 33 -10.29 1.28 5.00
N GLU A 34 -9.74 0.47 4.11
CA GLU A 34 -10.47 -0.59 3.41
C GLU A 34 -9.82 -1.94 3.69
N LYS A 35 -10.62 -2.87 4.21
CA LYS A 35 -10.18 -4.25 4.35
C LYS A 35 -10.29 -4.92 2.98
N ILE A 36 -9.17 -5.41 2.46
CA ILE A 36 -9.15 -6.05 1.15
C ILE A 36 -9.73 -7.46 1.25
N GLU A 37 -10.62 -7.76 0.32
CA GLU A 37 -11.17 -9.10 0.13
C GLU A 37 -10.88 -9.56 -1.28
N LEU A 38 -10.07 -10.62 -1.40
CA LEU A 38 -9.78 -11.22 -2.70
C LEU A 38 -10.90 -12.18 -3.09
N ASN A 39 -11.10 -12.33 -4.39
CA ASN A 39 -11.98 -13.39 -4.90
C ASN A 39 -11.36 -14.74 -4.59
N ASN A 40 -12.19 -15.75 -4.36
CA ASN A 40 -11.77 -17.03 -3.76
C ASN A 40 -10.56 -17.69 -4.45
N PHE A 41 -10.54 -17.70 -5.77
CA PHE A 41 -9.43 -18.28 -6.52
C PHE A 41 -8.11 -17.58 -6.16
N TRP A 42 -8.13 -16.26 -6.12
CA TRP A 42 -6.91 -15.45 -5.95
C TRP A 42 -6.37 -15.43 -4.54
N LYS A 43 -7.16 -15.87 -3.55
CA LYS A 43 -6.68 -16.01 -2.18
C LYS A 43 -5.52 -17.01 -2.07
N LEU A 44 -5.47 -17.99 -2.96
CA LEU A 44 -4.47 -19.07 -2.93
C LEU A 44 -3.28 -18.79 -3.83
N ILE A 45 -3.34 -17.71 -4.63
CA ILE A 45 -2.29 -17.41 -5.60
C ILE A 45 -1.38 -16.31 -5.03
N PRO A 46 -0.05 -16.51 -5.03
CA PRO A 46 0.85 -15.45 -4.55
C PRO A 46 0.81 -14.22 -5.46
N PRO A 47 1.13 -13.03 -4.93
CA PRO A 47 1.10 -11.81 -5.73
C PRO A 47 1.95 -11.89 -7.01
N SER A 48 3.08 -12.56 -6.96
CA SER A 48 3.97 -12.70 -8.12
C SER A 48 3.33 -13.44 -9.31
N LEU A 49 2.29 -14.24 -9.05
CA LEU A 49 1.57 -14.99 -10.07
C LEU A 49 0.16 -14.43 -10.32
N THR A 50 -0.18 -13.32 -9.69
CA THR A 50 -1.51 -12.72 -9.78
C THR A 50 -1.49 -11.56 -10.76
N PRO A 51 -2.44 -11.51 -11.72
CA PRO A 51 -2.51 -10.36 -12.63
C PRO A 51 -3.02 -9.11 -11.92
N VAL A 52 -2.61 -7.94 -12.43
CA VAL A 52 -3.09 -6.67 -11.90
C VAL A 52 -4.40 -6.33 -12.61
N LYS A 53 -5.49 -6.91 -12.12
CA LYS A 53 -6.82 -6.78 -12.72
C LYS A 53 -7.89 -6.62 -11.64
N LYS A 54 -8.98 -5.95 -11.99
CA LYS A 54 -10.07 -5.69 -11.05
C LYS A 54 -10.74 -6.98 -10.55
N TYR A 55 -10.81 -8.01 -11.38
CA TYR A 55 -11.47 -9.26 -11.00
C TYR A 55 -10.76 -10.04 -9.90
N VAL A 56 -9.57 -9.61 -9.49
CA VAL A 56 -8.81 -10.28 -8.41
C VAL A 56 -9.44 -9.99 -7.05
N PHE A 57 -10.02 -8.83 -6.84
CA PHE A 57 -10.55 -8.43 -5.53
C PHE A 57 -11.97 -7.88 -5.63
N LYS A 58 -12.69 -7.98 -4.50
CA LYS A 58 -14.12 -7.64 -4.44
C LYS A 58 -14.39 -6.16 -4.17
N ASN A 59 -13.43 -5.45 -3.58
CA ASN A 59 -13.63 -4.08 -3.13
C ASN A 59 -13.91 -3.12 -4.29
N ASN A 60 -14.83 -2.19 -4.07
CA ASN A 60 -15.06 -1.05 -4.95
C ASN A 60 -14.71 0.21 -4.18
N ILE A 61 -13.66 0.91 -4.61
CA ILE A 61 -13.20 2.12 -3.95
C ILE A 61 -13.74 3.31 -4.75
N GLU A 62 -14.72 4.01 -4.19
CA GLU A 62 -15.37 5.15 -4.85
C GLU A 62 -14.86 6.50 -4.34
N LYS A 63 -14.28 6.53 -3.14
CA LYS A 63 -13.74 7.77 -2.57
C LYS A 63 -12.44 8.17 -3.26
N GLU A 64 -12.21 9.47 -3.37
CA GLU A 64 -10.96 9.98 -3.90
C GLU A 64 -9.83 9.79 -2.89
N PHE A 65 -8.63 9.56 -3.41
CA PHE A 65 -7.43 9.43 -2.61
C PHE A 65 -6.22 9.93 -3.41
N ASP A 66 -5.20 10.34 -2.69
CA ASP A 66 -3.94 10.84 -3.27
C ASP A 66 -2.79 9.87 -3.02
N ILE A 67 -2.85 9.16 -1.89
CA ILE A 67 -1.80 8.27 -1.42
C ILE A 67 -2.45 6.95 -1.00
N ILE A 68 -1.84 5.84 -1.41
CA ILE A 68 -2.24 4.51 -0.94
C ILE A 68 -1.17 4.01 0.00
N ILE A 69 -1.57 3.58 1.19
CA ILE A 69 -0.67 2.89 2.13
C ILE A 69 -1.22 1.49 2.32
N SER A 70 -0.46 0.48 1.92
CA SER A 70 -0.90 -0.90 1.98
C SER A 70 0.03 -1.74 2.84
N CYS A 71 -0.52 -2.76 3.48
CA CYS A 71 0.24 -3.72 4.27
C CYS A 71 -0.40 -5.09 4.13
N GLY A 72 0.43 -6.10 3.88
CA GLY A 72 -0.02 -7.47 3.77
C GLY A 72 -0.13 -7.95 2.33
N ARG A 73 -0.03 -9.26 2.17
CA ARG A 73 0.01 -9.92 0.86
C ARG A 73 -1.22 -9.62 0.00
N LYS A 74 -2.40 -9.62 0.61
CA LYS A 74 -3.66 -9.45 -0.13
C LYS A 74 -3.84 -8.03 -0.66
N SER A 75 -3.13 -7.05 -0.11
CA SER A 75 -3.26 -5.66 -0.51
C SER A 75 -2.30 -5.26 -1.64
N VAL A 76 -1.35 -6.14 -2.00
CA VAL A 76 -0.32 -5.83 -3.02
C VAL A 76 -0.95 -5.52 -4.38
N ILE A 77 -1.72 -6.45 -4.92
CA ILE A 77 -2.32 -6.28 -6.25
C ILE A 77 -3.36 -5.15 -6.28
N PRO A 78 -4.26 -5.03 -5.28
CA PRO A 78 -5.17 -3.88 -5.25
C PRO A 78 -4.46 -2.54 -5.24
N SER A 79 -3.36 -2.40 -4.49
CA SER A 79 -2.59 -1.16 -4.47
C SER A 79 -2.04 -0.81 -5.85
N ILE A 80 -1.44 -1.77 -6.53
CA ILE A 80 -0.88 -1.56 -7.87
C ILE A 80 -2.00 -1.22 -8.86
N TYR A 81 -3.10 -1.95 -8.81
CA TYR A 81 -4.23 -1.73 -9.71
C TYR A 81 -4.82 -0.34 -9.55
N LEU A 82 -5.09 0.07 -8.31
CA LEU A 82 -5.71 1.37 -8.04
C LEU A 82 -4.83 2.52 -8.48
N LYS A 83 -3.52 2.39 -8.30
CA LYS A 83 -2.58 3.40 -8.78
C LYS A 83 -2.60 3.49 -10.31
N LYS A 84 -2.51 2.35 -11.00
CA LYS A 84 -2.42 2.31 -12.46
C LYS A 84 -3.69 2.83 -13.14
N ASN A 85 -4.83 2.63 -12.50
CA ASN A 85 -6.13 2.96 -13.10
C ASN A 85 -6.73 4.26 -12.57
N SER A 86 -5.95 5.07 -11.88
CA SER A 86 -6.38 6.39 -11.44
C SER A 86 -6.19 7.43 -12.54
N ASN A 87 -7.09 8.42 -12.58
CA ASN A 87 -7.00 9.52 -13.53
C ASN A 87 -5.97 10.58 -13.11
N LYS A 88 -5.49 10.50 -11.88
CA LYS A 88 -4.49 11.43 -11.36
C LYS A 88 -3.26 10.67 -10.86
N LYS A 89 -2.20 11.41 -10.57
CA LYS A 89 -0.97 10.84 -10.04
C LYS A 89 -1.21 10.36 -8.61
N ILE A 90 -1.03 9.07 -8.37
CA ILE A 90 -1.17 8.45 -7.05
C ILE A 90 0.20 7.98 -6.59
N ILE A 91 0.48 8.20 -5.31
CA ILE A 91 1.68 7.66 -4.67
C ILE A 91 1.25 6.45 -3.86
N ASN A 92 1.89 5.31 -4.08
CA ASN A 92 1.61 4.11 -3.30
C ASN A 92 2.81 3.70 -2.46
N ILE A 93 2.54 3.38 -1.21
CA ILE A 93 3.54 2.95 -0.23
C ILE A 93 3.10 1.59 0.28
N HIS A 94 4.02 0.62 0.26
CA HIS A 94 3.72 -0.70 0.80
C HIS A 94 4.61 -0.98 2.00
N ILE A 95 4.02 -1.49 3.06
CA ILE A 95 4.74 -1.87 4.28
C ILE A 95 4.95 -3.37 4.24
N GLN A 96 6.18 -3.82 4.35
CA GLN A 96 6.70 -5.17 4.22
C GLN A 96 7.15 -5.48 2.79
N ASN A 97 7.77 -6.65 2.62
CA ASN A 97 8.22 -7.10 1.29
C ASN A 97 6.98 -7.50 0.46
N PRO A 98 6.71 -6.83 -0.67
CA PRO A 98 5.52 -7.14 -1.46
C PRO A 98 5.63 -8.43 -2.27
N LYS A 99 6.83 -9.02 -2.38
CA LYS A 99 7.07 -10.25 -3.16
C LYS A 99 6.76 -10.11 -4.65
N VAL A 100 6.78 -8.88 -5.16
CA VAL A 100 6.66 -8.55 -6.59
C VAL A 100 7.74 -7.53 -6.91
N SER A 101 7.83 -7.12 -8.18
CA SER A 101 8.81 -6.09 -8.57
C SER A 101 8.63 -4.83 -7.72
N LEU A 102 9.73 -4.36 -7.12
CA LEU A 102 9.71 -3.20 -6.23
C LEU A 102 9.35 -1.91 -6.98
N ASN A 103 9.51 -1.90 -8.29
CA ASN A 103 9.16 -0.73 -9.12
C ASN A 103 7.66 -0.46 -9.21
N ASN A 104 6.83 -1.39 -8.73
CA ASN A 104 5.39 -1.19 -8.67
C ASN A 104 4.96 -0.22 -7.56
N PHE A 105 5.89 0.18 -6.69
CA PHE A 105 5.59 1.06 -5.56
C PHE A 105 6.52 2.27 -5.57
N ASN A 106 5.98 3.41 -5.15
CA ASN A 106 6.79 4.61 -4.96
C ASN A 106 7.74 4.43 -3.78
N TYR A 107 7.26 3.82 -2.69
CA TYR A 107 8.07 3.53 -1.51
C TYR A 107 7.67 2.20 -0.93
N ILE A 108 8.67 1.50 -0.39
CA ILE A 108 8.46 0.24 0.33
C ILE A 108 9.15 0.40 1.69
N ILE A 109 8.40 0.13 2.75
CA ILE A 109 8.94 0.18 4.11
C ILE A 109 9.08 -1.25 4.60
N ALA A 110 10.31 -1.67 4.87
CA ALA A 110 10.57 -3.04 5.27
C ALA A 110 11.67 -3.08 6.33
N PRO A 111 11.62 -4.08 7.24
CA PRO A 111 12.74 -4.30 8.16
C PRO A 111 14.00 -4.65 7.39
N GLU A 112 15.17 -4.29 7.92
CA GLU A 112 16.45 -4.60 7.28
C GLU A 112 16.64 -6.09 7.05
N HIS A 113 16.11 -6.92 7.94
CA HIS A 113 16.26 -8.37 7.85
C HIS A 113 15.46 -9.00 6.71
N ASP A 114 14.57 -8.26 6.05
CA ASP A 114 13.85 -8.77 4.89
C ASP A 114 14.76 -8.91 3.66
N GLY A 115 15.95 -8.33 3.70
CA GLY A 115 16.94 -8.49 2.64
C GLY A 115 16.63 -7.84 1.32
N ILE A 116 15.62 -6.95 1.26
CA ILE A 116 15.32 -6.20 0.04
C ILE A 116 15.99 -4.84 0.07
N SER A 117 16.42 -4.38 -1.09
CA SER A 117 17.05 -3.07 -1.21
C SER A 117 16.69 -2.44 -2.55
N GLY A 118 16.79 -1.11 -2.61
CA GLY A 118 16.49 -0.35 -3.80
C GLY A 118 16.36 1.13 -3.44
N LYS A 119 16.27 1.98 -4.45
CA LYS A 119 16.16 3.42 -4.25
C LYS A 119 14.88 3.81 -3.51
N ASN A 120 13.84 3.00 -3.66
CA ASN A 120 12.53 3.25 -3.07
C ASN A 120 12.28 2.43 -1.80
N VAL A 121 13.27 1.67 -1.33
CA VAL A 121 13.13 0.87 -0.11
C VAL A 121 13.66 1.67 1.07
N ILE A 122 12.83 1.79 2.11
CA ILE A 122 13.16 2.52 3.33
C ILE A 122 13.08 1.54 4.49
N SER A 123 14.12 1.53 5.33
CA SER A 123 14.12 0.71 6.53
C SER A 123 12.98 1.16 7.45
N SER A 124 12.35 0.22 8.15
CA SER A 124 11.27 0.56 9.08
C SER A 124 11.72 1.55 10.17
N LYS A 125 13.01 1.56 10.51
CA LYS A 125 13.56 2.54 11.45
C LYS A 125 13.58 3.95 10.85
N GLY A 126 13.71 4.07 9.53
CA GLY A 126 13.72 5.35 8.84
C GLY A 126 12.37 5.82 8.34
N ALA A 127 11.31 5.03 8.58
CA ALA A 127 9.99 5.33 8.03
C ALA A 127 9.41 6.66 8.48
N LEU A 128 9.73 7.09 9.69
CA LEU A 128 9.27 8.38 10.22
C LEU A 128 9.81 9.57 9.41
N HIS A 129 10.90 9.36 8.68
CA HIS A 129 11.49 10.41 7.84
C HIS A 129 10.76 10.61 6.52
N LEU A 130 9.78 9.76 6.19
CA LEU A 130 8.98 9.93 4.99
C LEU A 130 8.26 11.29 4.95
N SER A 131 7.91 11.83 6.12
CA SER A 131 7.26 13.13 6.20
C SER A 131 8.15 14.26 5.68
N LEU A 132 9.46 14.04 5.60
CA LEU A 132 10.42 15.01 5.09
C LEU A 132 10.58 14.93 3.57
N ILE A 133 10.03 13.89 2.95
CA ILE A 133 10.04 13.72 1.50
C ILE A 133 8.79 14.42 0.96
N HIS A 134 8.96 15.23 -0.06
CA HIS A 134 7.83 15.96 -0.67
C HIS A 134 6.95 14.96 -1.43
N ILE A 135 5.92 14.53 -0.76
CA ILE A 135 4.93 13.60 -1.30
C ILE A 135 3.76 14.41 -1.88
#